data_089897aea2b3469c4b235aa42b7e76a1
#
_entry.id   089897aea2b3469c4b235aa42b7e76a1
#
_cell.length_a   1.000
_cell.length_b   1.000
_cell.length_c   1.000
_cell.angle_alpha   90.00
_cell.angle_beta   90.00
_cell.angle_gamma   90.00
#
_symmetry.space_group_name_H-M   'P 1'
#
loop_
_entity.id
_entity.type
_entity.pdbx_description
1 polymer ?
#
loop_
_entity_poly.entity_id
_entity_poly.type
_entity_poly.pdbx_seq_one_letter_code
_entity_poly.pdbx_strand_id
1 'polypeptide(L)'
;VNQAGIDAFAKSAVEFIETYGFDGVDIDYEYPSSMNDSGHPDDFPISNARRAGLNASYRVLMQKLREELDIAGEKAGKHYLLTIASPSSGYLLRGMETFQSVKYLDYVNIMSYDLHGAWNSHVGHNAALFDTGLDSELAQWGVYTTAEFEGIGYLNTDWAVRYFRGAVSAGRINIGIPYYTRGFKDVSGGTNGLWGQAALPDQSKCAKGTGVGEKNQCGNGALGIDNLWHDKNDVGEEMPAGSNPLWHAKNLENGINPSYLEIYGLTPETDADDVLTGTYTRFYDDVAVAPWLWNAEKKVFLSIEDEQSMATKVDYVINNGLGGIMFWELAGDYDYDSAKGEYFMGSSLTTLAYDKFNQSGVAYNTHQGNVDFTMPSEAVDVSFTVKDFPIGDDNYPISPTFAFTNNSDIDLSGAKISFDVPVSTSAIFKSNWNAQEKLGMAVEANGSNAAGDNIGGFENEFHRFSITLVNEWGGIEKSFNTGETVEAQVMYYMPITGPTNFTIEKNGKTYAFKYEYPMLPDGTAGSGDTGGDTGGGTGGEGSCNGVDVASIPVYPNWPQTDWAGNPSHAVGGDLMYHNNVIYEAKWWTSTEPGTSADWTVSCTL
;
A
#
# COMPACT_ATOMS: atom_id res chain seq x y z
N VAL A 1 -6.65 4.44 23.86
CA VAL A 1 -6.33 5.66 23.08
C VAL A 1 -5.91 6.77 24.02
N ASN A 2 -4.78 7.42 23.77
CA ASN A 2 -4.36 8.64 24.49
C ASN A 2 -4.81 9.86 23.66
N GLN A 3 -6.05 10.29 23.81
CA GLN A 3 -6.61 11.39 23.03
C GLN A 3 -5.80 12.69 23.19
N ALA A 4 -5.41 13.04 24.41
CA ALA A 4 -4.64 14.26 24.66
C ALA A 4 -3.27 14.24 23.95
N GLY A 5 -2.61 13.09 23.88
CA GLY A 5 -1.36 12.92 23.13
C GLY A 5 -1.56 13.04 21.63
N ILE A 6 -2.64 12.44 21.09
CA ILE A 6 -2.99 12.53 19.66
C ILE A 6 -3.29 13.98 19.28
N ASP A 7 -4.10 14.68 20.07
CA ASP A 7 -4.44 16.09 19.81
C ASP A 7 -3.20 16.99 19.85
N ALA A 8 -2.30 16.76 20.81
CA ALA A 8 -1.05 17.52 20.93
C ALA A 8 -0.13 17.26 19.72
N PHE A 9 0.02 15.99 19.32
CA PHE A 9 0.83 15.61 18.17
C PHE A 9 0.30 16.22 16.87
N ALA A 10 -1.00 16.08 16.59
CA ALA A 10 -1.61 16.59 15.37
C ALA A 10 -1.46 18.12 15.26
N LYS A 11 -1.68 18.86 16.36
CA LYS A 11 -1.47 20.31 16.39
C LYS A 11 0.00 20.68 16.16
N SER A 12 0.94 20.00 16.84
CA SER A 12 2.37 20.29 16.67
C SER A 12 2.86 20.00 15.26
N ALA A 13 2.34 18.95 14.62
CA ALA A 13 2.64 18.65 13.22
C ALA A 13 2.17 19.76 12.28
N VAL A 14 0.95 20.24 12.48
CA VAL A 14 0.41 21.38 11.68
C VAL A 14 1.20 22.67 11.94
N GLU A 15 1.48 23.01 13.20
CA GLU A 15 2.32 24.16 13.55
C GLU A 15 3.70 24.07 12.88
N PHE A 16 4.27 22.88 12.80
CA PHE A 16 5.56 22.64 12.14
C PHE A 16 5.49 22.90 10.64
N ILE A 17 4.51 22.34 9.92
CA ILE A 17 4.37 22.54 8.48
C ILE A 17 4.05 24.01 8.13
N GLU A 18 3.22 24.69 8.93
CA GLU A 18 2.93 26.11 8.75
C GLU A 18 4.18 26.98 8.98
N THR A 19 5.00 26.64 9.99
CA THR A 19 6.20 27.39 10.35
C THR A 19 7.29 27.27 9.30
N TYR A 20 7.50 26.07 8.76
CA TYR A 20 8.61 25.78 7.84
C TYR A 20 8.20 25.71 6.38
N GLY A 21 6.90 25.85 6.06
CA GLY A 21 6.37 25.92 4.70
C GLY A 21 6.31 24.58 3.99
N PHE A 22 6.10 23.48 4.73
CA PHE A 22 5.87 22.16 4.14
C PHE A 22 4.45 22.03 3.58
N ASP A 23 4.24 21.07 2.67
CA ASP A 23 2.96 20.84 2.01
C ASP A 23 2.13 19.72 2.65
N GLY A 24 2.61 19.10 3.71
CA GLY A 24 1.90 18.03 4.40
C GLY A 24 2.75 17.27 5.40
N VAL A 25 2.22 16.14 5.84
CA VAL A 25 2.82 15.22 6.82
C VAL A 25 2.83 13.81 6.24
N ASP A 26 3.97 13.15 6.27
CA ASP A 26 4.11 11.71 6.07
C ASP A 26 4.27 11.02 7.42
N ILE A 27 3.53 9.94 7.67
CA ILE A 27 3.63 9.16 8.90
C ILE A 27 4.35 7.85 8.61
N ASP A 28 5.56 7.78 9.13
CA ASP A 28 6.41 6.61 9.08
C ASP A 28 6.39 5.90 10.43
N TYR A 29 5.30 5.16 10.69
CA TYR A 29 5.15 4.35 11.88
C TYR A 29 5.31 2.86 11.54
N GLU A 30 6.40 2.29 12.00
CA GLU A 30 6.79 0.93 11.67
C GLU A 30 6.64 -0.01 12.87
N TYR A 31 5.46 -0.63 13.16
CA TYR A 31 4.27 -0.58 12.28
C TYR A 31 2.99 -0.52 13.14
N PRO A 32 1.88 0.07 12.66
CA PRO A 32 0.59 0.02 13.33
C PRO A 32 -0.07 -1.36 13.10
N SER A 33 0.59 -2.42 13.54
CA SER A 33 0.19 -3.81 13.33
C SER A 33 -0.20 -4.50 14.63
N SER A 34 -1.22 -5.34 14.60
CA SER A 34 -1.58 -6.22 15.71
C SER A 34 -0.77 -7.52 15.78
N MET A 35 0.19 -7.70 14.87
CA MET A 35 1.15 -8.80 14.94
C MET A 35 2.03 -8.69 16.19
N ASN A 36 2.37 -9.83 16.79
CA ASN A 36 3.33 -9.89 17.87
C ASN A 36 4.74 -9.55 17.35
N ASP A 37 5.58 -8.96 18.19
CA ASP A 37 6.96 -8.62 17.85
C ASP A 37 7.08 -7.81 16.53
N SER A 38 6.18 -6.85 16.36
CA SER A 38 6.20 -5.91 15.23
C SER A 38 6.91 -4.61 15.64
N GLY A 39 7.80 -4.12 14.78
CA GLY A 39 8.60 -2.93 15.01
C GLY A 39 9.97 -3.23 15.64
N HIS A 40 10.56 -2.23 16.31
CA HIS A 40 11.88 -2.38 16.91
C HIS A 40 11.85 -3.28 18.15
N PRO A 41 12.78 -4.22 18.32
CA PRO A 41 12.78 -5.19 19.43
C PRO A 41 12.76 -4.58 20.84
N ASP A 42 13.34 -3.41 21.03
CA ASP A 42 13.33 -2.73 22.34
C ASP A 42 11.94 -2.24 22.73
N ASP A 43 11.05 -2.06 21.74
CA ASP A 43 9.67 -1.64 21.96
C ASP A 43 8.70 -2.81 22.19
N PHE A 44 9.10 -4.07 21.93
CA PHE A 44 8.24 -5.24 22.08
C PHE A 44 7.54 -5.34 23.44
N PRO A 45 8.16 -5.04 24.60
CA PRO A 45 7.46 -5.07 25.87
C PRO A 45 6.29 -4.08 25.97
N ILE A 46 6.35 -2.99 25.21
CA ILE A 46 5.32 -1.95 25.14
C ILE A 46 4.31 -2.25 24.03
N SER A 47 4.80 -2.54 22.82
CA SER A 47 3.99 -2.74 21.64
C SER A 47 3.10 -3.99 21.77
N ASN A 48 3.66 -5.13 22.19
CA ASN A 48 2.91 -6.37 22.39
C ASN A 48 1.78 -6.23 23.41
N ALA A 49 2.01 -5.48 24.50
CA ALA A 49 0.98 -5.23 25.50
C ALA A 49 -0.18 -4.34 25.01
N ARG A 50 0.03 -3.59 23.93
CA ARG A 50 -0.91 -2.59 23.39
C ARG A 50 -1.49 -2.94 22.03
N ARG A 51 -0.98 -3.98 21.38
CA ARG A 51 -1.30 -4.35 19.99
C ARG A 51 -2.80 -4.49 19.71
N ALA A 52 -3.58 -5.00 20.65
CA ALA A 52 -5.03 -5.18 20.49
C ALA A 52 -5.81 -3.86 20.26
N GLY A 53 -5.28 -2.72 20.70
CA GLY A 53 -5.91 -1.41 20.53
C GLY A 53 -5.15 -0.48 19.57
N LEU A 54 -4.10 -0.97 18.95
CA LEU A 54 -3.18 -0.15 18.18
C LEU A 54 -3.81 0.38 16.90
N ASN A 55 -4.45 -0.49 16.11
CA ASN A 55 -5.14 -0.09 14.88
C ASN A 55 -6.21 0.97 15.14
N ALA A 56 -7.03 0.80 16.18
CA ALA A 56 -8.04 1.78 16.58
C ALA A 56 -7.42 3.12 16.99
N SER A 57 -6.28 3.10 17.70
CA SER A 57 -5.57 4.31 18.08
C SER A 57 -4.93 5.00 16.88
N TYR A 58 -4.38 4.23 15.96
CA TYR A 58 -3.79 4.73 14.72
C TYR A 58 -4.85 5.39 13.83
N ARG A 59 -6.03 4.78 13.70
CA ARG A 59 -7.17 5.40 13.01
C ARG A 59 -7.52 6.77 13.59
N VAL A 60 -7.62 6.89 14.93
CA VAL A 60 -7.94 8.15 15.59
C VAL A 60 -6.84 9.20 15.32
N LEU A 61 -5.57 8.78 15.29
CA LEU A 61 -4.46 9.67 14.93
C LEU A 61 -4.59 10.18 13.49
N MET A 62 -4.84 9.29 12.52
CA MET A 62 -4.99 9.68 11.12
C MET A 62 -6.18 10.61 10.91
N GLN A 63 -7.31 10.31 11.52
CA GLN A 63 -8.47 11.19 11.51
C GLN A 63 -8.14 12.57 12.05
N LYS A 64 -7.50 12.63 13.22
CA LYS A 64 -7.18 13.92 13.86
C LYS A 64 -6.16 14.74 13.07
N LEU A 65 -5.16 14.09 12.48
CA LEU A 65 -4.22 14.76 11.57
C LEU A 65 -4.96 15.35 10.37
N ARG A 66 -5.85 14.58 9.74
CA ARG A 66 -6.62 15.07 8.59
C ARG A 66 -7.48 16.29 8.97
N GLU A 67 -8.20 16.23 10.10
CA GLU A 67 -9.01 17.35 10.61
C GLU A 67 -8.18 18.62 10.83
N GLU A 68 -7.03 18.53 11.48
CA GLU A 68 -6.16 19.69 11.74
C GLU A 68 -5.50 20.22 10.45
N LEU A 69 -5.11 19.33 9.53
CA LEU A 69 -4.58 19.72 8.22
C LEU A 69 -5.64 20.41 7.35
N ASP A 70 -6.90 19.95 7.39
CA ASP A 70 -8.00 20.58 6.66
C ASP A 70 -8.30 21.99 7.21
N ILE A 71 -8.33 22.15 8.56
CA ILE A 71 -8.49 23.45 9.20
C ILE A 71 -7.36 24.43 8.79
N ALA A 72 -6.12 23.95 8.77
CA ALA A 72 -4.97 24.75 8.32
C ALA A 72 -5.05 25.06 6.82
N GLY A 73 -5.49 24.09 6.02
CA GLY A 73 -5.69 24.22 4.58
C GLY A 73 -6.73 25.28 4.22
N GLU A 74 -7.86 25.31 4.93
CA GLU A 74 -8.88 26.34 4.78
C GLU A 74 -8.30 27.75 4.98
N LYS A 75 -7.46 27.92 6.01
CA LYS A 75 -6.81 29.22 6.29
C LYS A 75 -5.78 29.60 5.24
N ALA A 76 -5.03 28.62 4.73
CA ALA A 76 -3.94 28.81 3.78
C ALA A 76 -4.43 28.89 2.32
N GLY A 77 -5.67 28.47 2.04
CA GLY A 77 -6.23 28.36 0.69
C GLY A 77 -5.55 27.26 -0.13
N LYS A 78 -5.12 26.17 0.52
CA LYS A 78 -4.50 25.01 -0.14
C LYS A 78 -4.83 23.72 0.61
N HIS A 79 -4.73 22.59 -0.09
CA HIS A 79 -4.79 21.27 0.53
C HIS A 79 -3.42 20.89 1.09
N TYR A 80 -3.38 20.42 2.34
CA TYR A 80 -2.18 19.82 2.94
C TYR A 80 -2.27 18.30 2.87
N LEU A 81 -1.20 17.67 2.40
CA LEU A 81 -1.12 16.24 2.21
C LEU A 81 -0.97 15.49 3.54
N LEU A 82 -1.62 14.33 3.63
CA LEU A 82 -1.40 13.33 4.66
C LEU A 82 -1.06 12.01 3.99
N THR A 83 0.14 11.51 4.22
CA THR A 83 0.62 10.28 3.61
C THR A 83 1.17 9.33 4.67
N ILE A 84 1.37 8.09 4.29
CA ILE A 84 2.05 7.09 5.13
C ILE A 84 3.13 6.36 4.34
N ALA A 85 4.17 5.93 5.04
CA ALA A 85 5.04 4.86 4.61
C ALA A 85 4.45 3.53 5.12
N SER A 86 4.17 2.60 4.21
CA SER A 86 3.53 1.32 4.53
C SER A 86 4.44 0.14 4.24
N PRO A 87 4.45 -0.92 5.07
CA PRO A 87 5.15 -2.14 4.70
C PRO A 87 4.56 -2.75 3.43
N SER A 88 5.38 -3.53 2.74
CA SER A 88 5.02 -4.27 1.54
C SER A 88 4.74 -5.75 1.82
N SER A 89 5.17 -6.27 2.97
CA SER A 89 5.03 -7.67 3.33
C SER A 89 3.61 -8.05 3.76
N GLY A 90 3.06 -9.09 3.15
CA GLY A 90 1.77 -9.66 3.56
C GLY A 90 1.73 -10.14 5.01
N TYR A 91 2.88 -10.51 5.57
CA TYR A 91 2.99 -10.86 6.98
C TYR A 91 2.64 -9.70 7.90
N LEU A 92 3.22 -8.51 7.67
CA LEU A 92 2.95 -7.31 8.48
C LEU A 92 1.55 -6.75 8.20
N LEU A 93 1.17 -6.65 6.93
CA LEU A 93 -0.14 -6.13 6.50
C LEU A 93 -1.31 -6.97 7.03
N ARG A 94 -1.10 -8.24 7.32
CA ARG A 94 -2.09 -9.12 7.94
C ARG A 94 -2.59 -8.64 9.31
N GLY A 95 -1.74 -8.00 10.08
CA GLY A 95 -2.09 -7.41 11.37
C GLY A 95 -2.55 -5.97 11.30
N MET A 96 -2.53 -5.35 10.12
CA MET A 96 -2.91 -3.96 9.91
C MET A 96 -4.34 -3.87 9.38
N GLU A 97 -5.20 -3.18 10.13
CA GLU A 97 -6.56 -2.87 9.69
C GLU A 97 -6.57 -1.59 8.85
N THR A 98 -5.85 -1.61 7.72
CA THR A 98 -5.62 -0.45 6.86
C THR A 98 -6.92 0.20 6.38
N PHE A 99 -7.98 -0.58 6.22
CA PHE A 99 -9.32 -0.09 5.88
C PHE A 99 -9.85 0.97 6.86
N GLN A 100 -9.35 1.02 8.10
CA GLN A 100 -9.78 2.02 9.07
C GLN A 100 -9.12 3.39 8.83
N SER A 101 -7.94 3.44 8.23
CA SER A 101 -7.11 4.65 8.12
C SER A 101 -6.94 5.19 6.70
N VAL A 102 -6.98 4.34 5.66
CA VAL A 102 -6.68 4.74 4.27
C VAL A 102 -7.57 5.87 3.74
N LYS A 103 -8.78 5.99 4.23
CA LYS A 103 -9.71 7.07 3.86
C LYS A 103 -9.28 8.48 4.27
N TYR A 104 -8.31 8.60 5.18
CA TYR A 104 -7.76 9.88 5.63
C TYR A 104 -6.51 10.30 4.86
N LEU A 105 -6.00 9.44 3.96
CA LEU A 105 -4.72 9.60 3.30
C LEU A 105 -4.86 10.16 1.88
N ASP A 106 -3.92 10.96 1.46
CA ASP A 106 -3.76 11.38 0.07
C ASP A 106 -3.01 10.33 -0.74
N TYR A 107 -1.90 9.83 -0.20
CA TYR A 107 -1.09 8.80 -0.81
C TYR A 107 -0.67 7.72 0.19
N VAL A 108 -0.43 6.53 -0.34
CA VAL A 108 0.26 5.44 0.33
C VAL A 108 1.61 5.25 -0.35
N ASN A 109 2.69 5.47 0.39
CA ASN A 109 4.05 5.19 -0.05
C ASN A 109 4.42 3.77 0.39
N ILE A 110 4.38 2.81 -0.53
CA ILE A 110 4.71 1.43 -0.20
C ILE A 110 6.23 1.30 -0.11
N MET A 111 6.75 0.91 1.04
CA MET A 111 8.15 0.54 1.23
C MET A 111 8.40 -0.84 0.59
N SER A 112 8.34 -0.91 -0.72
CA SER A 112 8.51 -2.14 -1.52
C SER A 112 9.99 -2.48 -1.69
N TYR A 113 10.70 -2.45 -0.59
CA TYR A 113 12.09 -2.85 -0.40
C TYR A 113 12.24 -3.51 0.98
N ASP A 114 13.45 -3.91 1.32
CA ASP A 114 13.73 -4.74 2.49
C ASP A 114 12.89 -6.03 2.51
N LEU A 115 12.65 -6.59 1.32
CA LEU A 115 11.91 -7.85 1.20
C LEU A 115 12.75 -9.04 1.66
N HIS A 116 14.08 -8.99 1.45
CA HIS A 116 15.06 -9.94 1.97
C HIS A 116 16.28 -9.23 2.52
N GLY A 117 16.82 -9.76 3.62
CA GLY A 117 18.01 -9.25 4.28
C GLY A 117 18.51 -10.21 5.36
N ALA A 118 19.59 -9.85 6.04
CA ALA A 118 20.28 -10.71 6.99
C ALA A 118 19.51 -10.99 8.30
N TRP A 119 18.28 -10.51 8.45
CA TRP A 119 17.38 -10.88 9.56
C TRP A 119 16.93 -12.34 9.51
N ASN A 120 17.08 -13.00 8.37
CA ASN A 120 16.95 -14.45 8.24
C ASN A 120 17.99 -15.01 7.26
N SER A 121 18.04 -16.33 7.12
CA SER A 121 19.07 -17.02 6.32
C SER A 121 18.75 -17.11 4.81
N HIS A 122 17.58 -16.64 4.38
CA HIS A 122 17.13 -16.78 2.99
C HIS A 122 17.68 -15.65 2.13
N VAL A 123 18.49 -16.01 1.13
CA VAL A 123 19.06 -15.05 0.19
C VAL A 123 18.04 -14.75 -0.91
N GLY A 124 17.66 -13.48 -1.04
CA GLY A 124 16.66 -13.05 -2.00
C GLY A 124 16.82 -11.58 -2.41
N HIS A 125 15.92 -11.12 -3.27
CA HIS A 125 15.93 -9.75 -3.76
C HIS A 125 15.48 -8.75 -2.69
N ASN A 126 16.16 -7.63 -2.59
CA ASN A 126 15.78 -6.49 -1.76
C ASN A 126 14.41 -5.92 -2.19
N ALA A 127 14.16 -5.81 -3.49
CA ALA A 127 13.00 -5.12 -4.04
C ALA A 127 12.48 -5.77 -5.34
N ALA A 128 12.04 -7.02 -5.26
CA ALA A 128 11.40 -7.69 -6.39
C ALA A 128 10.12 -6.96 -6.83
N LEU A 129 9.95 -6.77 -8.15
CA LEU A 129 8.70 -6.24 -8.70
C LEU A 129 7.61 -7.32 -8.70
N PHE A 130 7.94 -8.55 -9.13
CA PHE A 130 7.03 -9.67 -9.23
C PHE A 130 7.55 -10.90 -8.51
N ASP A 131 6.63 -11.79 -8.17
CA ASP A 131 6.96 -13.12 -7.64
C ASP A 131 7.56 -14.02 -8.73
N THR A 132 8.52 -14.86 -8.34
CA THR A 132 9.14 -15.86 -9.21
C THR A 132 8.63 -17.28 -8.97
N GLY A 133 7.90 -17.50 -7.87
CA GLY A 133 7.54 -18.84 -7.39
C GLY A 133 8.73 -19.63 -6.83
N LEU A 134 9.91 -19.01 -6.73
CA LEU A 134 11.16 -19.65 -6.30
C LEU A 134 11.70 -19.14 -4.96
N ASP A 135 11.00 -18.21 -4.34
CA ASP A 135 11.39 -17.63 -3.07
C ASP A 135 11.52 -18.72 -2.00
N SER A 136 12.75 -18.90 -1.49
CA SER A 136 13.06 -19.97 -0.54
C SER A 136 12.45 -19.73 0.85
N GLU A 137 12.22 -18.47 1.23
CA GLU A 137 11.53 -18.11 2.46
C GLU A 137 10.05 -18.46 2.37
N LEU A 138 9.36 -18.01 1.33
CA LEU A 138 7.95 -18.32 1.12
C LEU A 138 7.71 -19.83 0.92
N ALA A 139 8.63 -20.52 0.26
CA ALA A 139 8.60 -21.97 0.13
C ALA A 139 8.71 -22.69 1.48
N GLN A 140 9.58 -22.21 2.39
CA GLN A 140 9.73 -22.76 3.75
C GLN A 140 8.42 -22.62 4.55
N TRP A 141 7.72 -21.51 4.39
CA TRP A 141 6.43 -21.26 5.05
C TRP A 141 5.24 -21.93 4.35
N GLY A 142 5.49 -22.69 3.29
CA GLY A 142 4.46 -23.41 2.56
C GLY A 142 3.52 -22.55 1.72
N VAL A 143 3.90 -21.30 1.42
CA VAL A 143 3.05 -20.37 0.65
C VAL A 143 2.72 -20.94 -0.73
N TYR A 144 3.70 -21.54 -1.41
CA TYR A 144 3.50 -22.13 -2.74
C TYR A 144 2.83 -23.52 -2.75
N THR A 145 2.67 -24.16 -1.59
CA THR A 145 2.18 -25.54 -1.47
C THR A 145 0.87 -25.67 -0.70
N THR A 146 0.50 -24.67 0.07
CA THR A 146 -0.76 -24.63 0.81
C THR A 146 -1.88 -24.20 -0.12
N ALA A 147 -2.88 -25.05 -0.30
CA ALA A 147 -3.97 -24.83 -1.26
C ALA A 147 -4.73 -23.52 -1.04
N GLU A 148 -4.86 -23.11 0.21
CA GLU A 148 -5.56 -21.87 0.60
C GLU A 148 -4.85 -20.60 0.14
N PHE A 149 -3.55 -20.65 -0.14
CA PHE A 149 -2.78 -19.52 -0.68
C PHE A 149 -2.74 -19.49 -2.21
N GLU A 150 -3.18 -20.57 -2.88
CA GLU A 150 -3.15 -20.70 -4.35
C GLU A 150 -1.76 -20.43 -4.96
N GLY A 151 -0.69 -20.55 -4.17
CA GLY A 151 0.69 -20.29 -4.60
C GLY A 151 1.05 -18.81 -4.75
N ILE A 152 0.24 -17.90 -4.22
CA ILE A 152 0.47 -16.46 -4.31
C ILE A 152 1.59 -16.04 -3.37
N GLY A 153 2.74 -15.64 -3.93
CA GLY A 153 3.84 -15.05 -3.17
C GLY A 153 3.60 -13.58 -2.86
N TYR A 154 3.94 -13.17 -1.64
CA TYR A 154 3.62 -11.83 -1.13
C TYR A 154 4.85 -10.97 -0.82
N LEU A 155 6.07 -11.41 -1.16
CA LEU A 155 7.30 -10.64 -1.00
C LEU A 155 7.70 -9.99 -2.34
N ASN A 156 6.80 -9.15 -2.87
CA ASN A 156 7.03 -8.40 -4.10
C ASN A 156 6.15 -7.15 -4.16
N THR A 157 6.54 -6.20 -5.00
CA THR A 157 5.88 -4.90 -5.16
C THR A 157 4.47 -5.04 -5.73
N ASP A 158 4.27 -5.86 -6.76
CA ASP A 158 2.96 -6.01 -7.43
C ASP A 158 1.90 -6.54 -6.47
N TRP A 159 2.25 -7.51 -5.62
CA TRP A 159 1.34 -8.00 -4.60
C TRP A 159 0.87 -6.88 -3.66
N ALA A 160 1.80 -6.04 -3.18
CA ALA A 160 1.47 -4.94 -2.28
C ALA A 160 0.61 -3.87 -2.97
N VAL A 161 0.88 -3.58 -4.24
CA VAL A 161 0.02 -2.69 -5.05
C VAL A 161 -1.39 -3.26 -5.12
N ARG A 162 -1.57 -4.55 -5.48
CA ARG A 162 -2.90 -5.18 -5.53
C ARG A 162 -3.60 -5.16 -4.18
N TYR A 163 -2.88 -5.38 -3.08
CA TYR A 163 -3.43 -5.23 -1.74
C TYR A 163 -4.10 -3.85 -1.54
N PHE A 164 -3.38 -2.77 -1.82
CA PHE A 164 -3.90 -1.42 -1.62
C PHE A 164 -5.00 -1.04 -2.61
N ARG A 165 -5.03 -1.63 -3.81
CA ARG A 165 -6.12 -1.44 -4.79
C ARG A 165 -7.49 -1.86 -4.25
N GLY A 166 -7.53 -2.64 -3.19
CA GLY A 166 -8.77 -2.97 -2.48
C GLY A 166 -9.46 -1.79 -1.79
N ALA A 167 -8.77 -0.68 -1.55
CA ALA A 167 -9.34 0.48 -0.83
C ALA A 167 -8.92 1.84 -1.39
N VAL A 168 -7.89 1.91 -2.25
CA VAL A 168 -7.41 3.16 -2.84
C VAL A 168 -7.30 3.08 -4.35
N SER A 169 -7.50 4.20 -5.02
CA SER A 169 -7.24 4.30 -6.46
C SER A 169 -5.75 4.13 -6.76
N ALA A 170 -5.42 3.65 -7.95
CA ALA A 170 -4.04 3.43 -8.37
C ALA A 170 -3.20 4.72 -8.26
N GLY A 171 -3.76 5.87 -8.65
CA GLY A 171 -3.09 7.16 -8.58
C GLY A 171 -2.73 7.65 -7.18
N ARG A 172 -3.21 6.98 -6.13
CA ARG A 172 -2.86 7.26 -4.73
C ARG A 172 -1.83 6.29 -4.15
N ILE A 173 -1.25 5.44 -4.97
CA ILE A 173 -0.25 4.44 -4.59
C ILE A 173 1.08 4.81 -5.23
N ASN A 174 2.11 4.99 -4.40
CA ASN A 174 3.50 5.12 -4.82
C ASN A 174 4.27 3.86 -4.44
N ILE A 175 5.08 3.32 -5.35
CA ILE A 175 5.99 2.21 -5.04
C ILE A 175 7.32 2.72 -4.52
N GLY A 176 7.96 1.98 -3.62
CA GLY A 176 9.28 2.26 -3.08
C GLY A 176 10.39 1.64 -3.92
N ILE A 177 11.46 2.38 -4.14
CA ILE A 177 12.68 1.89 -4.80
C ILE A 177 13.88 2.19 -3.91
N PRO A 178 14.69 1.16 -3.56
CA PRO A 178 15.86 1.35 -2.72
C PRO A 178 17.05 1.81 -3.56
N TYR A 179 17.71 2.88 -3.14
CA TYR A 179 19.02 3.27 -3.68
C TYR A 179 20.16 2.73 -2.82
N TYR A 180 19.92 1.55 -2.25
CA TYR A 180 20.89 0.81 -1.45
C TYR A 180 20.76 -0.69 -1.67
N THR A 181 21.81 -1.42 -1.29
CA THR A 181 21.86 -2.87 -1.38
C THR A 181 21.40 -3.53 -0.08
N ARG A 182 20.93 -4.77 -0.18
CA ARG A 182 20.93 -5.74 0.92
C ARG A 182 21.77 -6.94 0.50
N GLY A 183 22.57 -7.47 1.43
CA GLY A 183 23.54 -8.49 1.05
C GLY A 183 23.87 -9.49 2.12
N PHE A 184 24.42 -10.61 1.64
CA PHE A 184 24.78 -11.76 2.44
C PHE A 184 26.19 -12.21 2.09
N LYS A 185 26.90 -12.81 3.06
CA LYS A 185 28.17 -13.51 2.83
C LYS A 185 28.09 -14.99 3.16
N ASP A 186 29.11 -15.73 2.74
CA ASP A 186 29.19 -17.20 2.90
C ASP A 186 27.98 -17.92 2.33
N VAL A 187 27.38 -17.37 1.27
CA VAL A 187 26.19 -17.93 0.63
C VAL A 187 26.48 -19.32 0.08
N SER A 188 25.60 -20.26 0.35
CA SER A 188 25.63 -21.61 -0.16
C SER A 188 24.39 -21.96 -0.95
N GLY A 189 24.57 -22.64 -2.09
CA GLY A 189 23.47 -23.02 -2.98
C GLY A 189 22.92 -21.85 -3.79
N GLY A 190 21.73 -22.02 -4.31
CA GLY A 190 21.08 -21.06 -5.20
C GLY A 190 21.74 -20.95 -6.58
N THR A 191 21.25 -20.00 -7.39
CA THR A 191 21.84 -19.68 -8.69
C THR A 191 22.63 -18.39 -8.57
N ASN A 192 23.96 -18.46 -8.59
CA ASN A 192 24.84 -17.32 -8.31
C ASN A 192 24.44 -16.62 -6.98
N GLY A 193 24.21 -17.42 -5.96
CA GLY A 193 23.78 -17.00 -4.64
C GLY A 193 22.26 -16.75 -4.48
N LEU A 194 21.55 -16.37 -5.52
CA LEU A 194 20.10 -16.09 -5.45
C LEU A 194 19.31 -17.34 -5.05
N TRP A 195 18.39 -17.20 -4.08
CA TRP A 195 17.62 -18.28 -3.45
C TRP A 195 18.46 -19.33 -2.71
N GLY A 196 19.73 -18.96 -2.39
CA GLY A 196 20.60 -19.73 -1.53
C GLY A 196 20.32 -19.51 -0.04
N GLN A 197 21.25 -20.02 0.78
CA GLN A 197 21.21 -19.92 2.24
C GLN A 197 22.49 -19.29 2.76
N ALA A 198 22.36 -18.35 3.70
CA ALA A 198 23.46 -17.67 4.38
C ALA A 198 23.19 -17.57 5.89
N ALA A 199 23.04 -18.70 6.55
CA ALA A 199 22.83 -18.76 7.99
C ALA A 199 24.09 -18.33 8.76
N LEU A 200 23.94 -17.45 9.75
CA LEU A 200 25.03 -17.11 10.67
C LEU A 200 25.44 -18.36 11.46
N PRO A 201 26.73 -18.72 11.48
CA PRO A 201 27.19 -19.95 12.14
C PRO A 201 26.87 -20.03 13.63
N ASP A 202 26.95 -18.93 14.33
CA ASP A 202 26.64 -18.82 15.76
C ASP A 202 25.36 -17.98 15.96
N GLN A 203 24.22 -18.67 16.06
CA GLN A 203 22.91 -18.05 16.23
C GLN A 203 22.76 -17.25 17.55
N SER A 204 23.64 -17.45 18.52
CA SER A 204 23.65 -16.65 19.75
C SER A 204 24.15 -15.21 19.53
N LYS A 205 24.75 -14.94 18.37
CA LYS A 205 25.21 -13.62 17.95
C LYS A 205 24.25 -12.90 17.03
N CYS A 206 23.05 -13.44 16.85
CA CYS A 206 22.04 -12.76 16.07
C CYS A 206 21.71 -11.40 16.67
N ALA A 207 21.55 -10.40 15.80
CA ALA A 207 21.05 -9.12 16.22
C ALA A 207 19.67 -9.28 16.87
N LYS A 208 19.37 -8.43 17.83
CA LYS A 208 18.10 -8.45 18.55
C LYS A 208 16.94 -8.30 17.57
N GLY A 209 15.93 -9.14 17.67
CA GLY A 209 14.77 -9.17 16.77
C GLY A 209 14.95 -9.90 15.46
N THR A 210 16.14 -10.39 15.15
CA THR A 210 16.35 -11.29 14.01
C THR A 210 15.99 -12.72 14.37
N GLY A 211 15.67 -13.50 13.35
CA GLY A 211 15.13 -14.85 13.51
C GLY A 211 15.94 -15.77 14.40
N VAL A 212 15.38 -16.12 15.53
CA VAL A 212 15.91 -17.10 16.47
C VAL A 212 14.89 -18.22 16.63
N GLY A 213 15.28 -19.47 16.34
CA GLY A 213 14.43 -20.62 16.57
C GLY A 213 14.36 -21.59 15.39
N GLU A 214 13.59 -22.67 15.54
CA GLU A 214 13.60 -23.84 14.63
C GLU A 214 13.37 -23.53 13.15
N LYS A 215 12.71 -22.42 12.83
CA LYS A 215 12.32 -22.06 11.47
C LYS A 215 12.90 -20.74 10.98
N ASN A 216 13.56 -20.01 11.85
CA ASN A 216 13.99 -18.66 11.57
C ASN A 216 15.41 -18.46 12.14
N GLN A 217 16.40 -18.68 11.31
CA GLN A 217 17.81 -18.47 11.65
C GLN A 217 18.22 -17.09 11.14
N CYS A 218 18.93 -16.30 11.94
CA CYS A 218 19.48 -15.07 11.44
C CYS A 218 20.48 -15.33 10.31
N GLY A 219 20.50 -14.42 9.33
CA GLY A 219 21.36 -14.52 8.16
C GLY A 219 22.78 -14.07 8.47
N ASN A 220 23.68 -14.44 7.57
CA ASN A 220 25.06 -13.99 7.56
C ASN A 220 25.19 -12.79 6.62
N GLY A 221 25.00 -11.59 7.13
CA GLY A 221 25.10 -10.36 6.36
C GLY A 221 26.53 -10.09 5.87
N ALA A 222 26.66 -9.44 4.73
CA ALA A 222 27.95 -8.99 4.24
C ALA A 222 28.51 -7.87 5.11
N LEU A 223 29.84 -7.76 5.17
CA LEU A 223 30.61 -6.89 6.06
C LEU A 223 31.66 -6.09 5.30
N GLY A 224 32.25 -5.09 5.97
CA GLY A 224 33.37 -4.31 5.48
C GLY A 224 33.07 -3.60 4.17
N ILE A 225 33.87 -3.85 3.12
CA ILE A 225 33.68 -3.23 1.81
C ILE A 225 32.34 -3.59 1.14
N ASP A 226 31.67 -4.63 1.59
CA ASP A 226 30.35 -5.04 1.12
C ASP A 226 29.20 -4.46 1.95
N ASN A 227 29.50 -3.54 2.91
CA ASN A 227 28.54 -3.00 3.88
C ASN A 227 28.88 -1.56 4.27
N LEU A 228 29.13 -0.71 3.28
CA LEU A 228 29.61 0.66 3.48
C LEU A 228 28.67 1.52 4.36
N TRP A 229 27.37 1.34 4.21
CA TRP A 229 26.33 2.01 5.02
C TRP A 229 25.86 1.12 6.17
N HIS A 230 26.80 0.69 7.00
CA HIS A 230 26.49 -0.15 8.14
C HIS A 230 26.03 0.65 9.36
N ASP A 231 25.07 0.10 10.07
CA ASP A 231 24.76 0.51 11.43
C ASP A 231 25.76 -0.11 12.42
N LYS A 232 25.76 0.40 13.64
CA LYS A 232 26.51 -0.17 14.76
C LYS A 232 25.58 -0.66 15.87
N ASN A 233 25.93 -1.80 16.45
CA ASN A 233 25.24 -2.29 17.65
C ASN A 233 25.59 -1.45 18.90
N ASP A 234 24.95 -1.77 20.03
CA ASP A 234 25.09 -1.05 21.30
C ASP A 234 26.54 -1.01 21.84
N VAL A 235 27.41 -1.90 21.36
CA VAL A 235 28.83 -1.94 21.74
C VAL A 235 29.76 -1.34 20.68
N GLY A 236 29.19 -0.78 19.61
CA GLY A 236 29.92 -0.07 18.57
C GLY A 236 30.52 -0.96 17.48
N GLU A 237 30.13 -2.23 17.41
CA GLU A 237 30.51 -3.15 16.35
C GLU A 237 29.61 -2.99 15.13
N GLU A 238 30.16 -3.23 13.94
CA GLU A 238 29.44 -3.21 12.67
C GLU A 238 28.27 -4.22 12.67
N MET A 239 27.10 -3.77 12.22
CA MET A 239 25.94 -4.63 11.98
C MET A 239 26.01 -5.21 10.55
N PRO A 240 26.12 -6.54 10.39
CA PRO A 240 26.24 -7.17 9.06
C PRO A 240 24.90 -7.12 8.32
N ALA A 241 24.84 -6.34 7.25
CA ALA A 241 23.61 -6.14 6.47
C ALA A 241 23.82 -6.13 4.95
N GLY A 242 25.08 -6.03 4.49
CA GLY A 242 25.37 -5.82 3.08
C GLY A 242 24.71 -4.56 2.53
N SER A 243 24.64 -3.50 3.34
CA SER A 243 24.02 -2.24 2.99
C SER A 243 25.04 -1.29 2.37
N ASN A 244 24.87 -0.95 1.11
CA ASN A 244 25.72 -0.04 0.38
C ASN A 244 24.88 0.94 -0.42
N PRO A 245 25.28 2.21 -0.57
CA PRO A 245 24.66 3.04 -1.59
C PRO A 245 24.96 2.48 -2.99
N LEU A 246 24.10 2.71 -3.96
CA LEU A 246 24.28 2.13 -5.30
C LEU A 246 25.55 2.64 -5.99
N TRP A 247 25.99 3.88 -5.72
CA TRP A 247 27.28 4.35 -6.25
C TRP A 247 28.47 3.52 -5.75
N HIS A 248 28.40 2.95 -4.53
CA HIS A 248 29.44 2.03 -4.05
C HIS A 248 29.31 0.65 -4.72
N ALA A 249 28.09 0.13 -4.84
CA ALA A 249 27.84 -1.12 -5.58
C ALA A 249 28.34 -1.05 -7.03
N LYS A 250 28.19 0.11 -7.70
CA LYS A 250 28.77 0.34 -9.04
C LYS A 250 30.30 0.30 -9.05
N ASN A 251 30.96 0.79 -8.02
CA ASN A 251 32.43 0.66 -7.90
C ASN A 251 32.84 -0.81 -7.73
N LEU A 252 32.14 -1.56 -6.88
CA LEU A 252 32.39 -3.00 -6.71
C LEU A 252 32.19 -3.76 -8.02
N GLU A 253 31.08 -3.51 -8.74
CA GLU A 253 30.79 -4.10 -10.05
C GLU A 253 31.90 -3.88 -11.06
N ASN A 254 32.49 -2.68 -11.07
CA ASN A 254 33.53 -2.29 -12.02
C ASN A 254 34.96 -2.57 -11.51
N GLY A 255 35.13 -3.18 -10.35
CA GLY A 255 36.45 -3.47 -9.77
C GLY A 255 37.23 -2.20 -9.41
N ILE A 256 36.53 -1.12 -9.09
CA ILE A 256 37.14 0.17 -8.73
C ILE A 256 37.37 0.18 -7.21
N ASN A 257 38.61 0.42 -6.79
CA ASN A 257 38.90 0.66 -5.37
C ASN A 257 38.72 2.17 -5.10
N PRO A 258 37.64 2.56 -4.40
CA PRO A 258 37.27 3.95 -4.32
C PRO A 258 38.11 4.72 -3.29
N SER A 259 38.21 6.04 -3.52
CA SER A 259 39.08 6.93 -2.74
C SER A 259 38.50 7.29 -1.36
N TYR A 260 37.25 6.97 -1.07
CA TYR A 260 36.50 7.41 0.11
C TYR A 260 36.48 6.38 1.26
N LEU A 261 37.08 5.21 1.13
CA LEU A 261 36.96 4.11 2.10
C LEU A 261 37.29 4.54 3.54
N GLU A 262 38.42 5.25 3.74
CA GLU A 262 38.81 5.75 5.06
C GLU A 262 37.76 6.71 5.68
N ILE A 263 37.08 7.51 4.84
CA ILE A 263 36.05 8.46 5.32
C ILE A 263 34.87 7.73 5.93
N TYR A 264 34.56 6.53 5.39
CA TYR A 264 33.50 5.65 5.90
C TYR A 264 34.01 4.68 6.97
N GLY A 265 35.25 4.81 7.41
CA GLY A 265 35.82 4.04 8.52
C GLY A 265 36.38 2.69 8.11
N LEU A 266 36.49 2.40 6.81
CA LEU A 266 37.11 1.18 6.31
C LEU A 266 38.65 1.31 6.29
N THR A 267 39.34 0.26 6.70
CA THR A 267 40.80 0.22 6.86
C THR A 267 41.42 -0.99 6.15
N PRO A 268 41.48 -1.00 4.81
CA PRO A 268 41.97 -2.15 4.03
C PRO A 268 43.38 -2.65 4.39
N GLU A 269 44.20 -1.79 5.03
CA GLU A 269 45.56 -2.15 5.47
C GLU A 269 45.56 -3.07 6.71
N THR A 270 44.47 -3.07 7.49
CA THR A 270 44.39 -3.78 8.78
C THR A 270 43.22 -4.76 8.86
N ASP A 271 42.19 -4.60 8.02
CA ASP A 271 41.02 -5.46 7.97
C ASP A 271 40.88 -6.07 6.57
N ALA A 272 40.81 -7.39 6.52
CA ALA A 272 40.67 -8.14 5.27
C ALA A 272 39.26 -8.05 4.68
N ASP A 273 38.23 -7.81 5.49
CA ASP A 273 36.85 -7.62 5.01
C ASP A 273 36.69 -6.26 4.28
N ASP A 274 37.60 -5.30 4.52
CA ASP A 274 37.60 -3.98 3.88
C ASP A 274 38.30 -3.97 2.51
N VAL A 275 38.92 -5.09 2.12
CA VAL A 275 39.68 -5.19 0.87
C VAL A 275 38.79 -5.60 -0.29
N LEU A 276 38.88 -4.83 -1.40
CA LEU A 276 38.23 -5.24 -2.65
C LEU A 276 38.91 -6.51 -3.20
N THR A 277 38.23 -7.64 -3.10
CA THR A 277 38.73 -8.97 -3.48
C THR A 277 37.72 -9.66 -4.40
N GLY A 278 38.23 -10.42 -5.38
CA GLY A 278 37.42 -11.14 -6.35
C GLY A 278 36.73 -10.23 -7.38
N THR A 279 35.73 -10.75 -8.04
CA THR A 279 34.98 -10.04 -9.09
C THR A 279 33.49 -10.09 -8.76
N TYR A 280 32.84 -8.93 -8.80
CA TYR A 280 31.41 -8.78 -8.65
C TYR A 280 30.76 -8.82 -10.03
N THR A 281 30.13 -9.95 -10.34
CA THR A 281 29.44 -10.16 -11.61
C THR A 281 27.97 -9.80 -11.46
N ARG A 282 27.47 -8.91 -12.30
CA ARG A 282 26.06 -8.56 -12.36
C ARG A 282 25.26 -9.69 -13.00
N PHE A 283 24.17 -10.03 -12.37
CA PHE A 283 23.10 -10.88 -12.89
C PHE A 283 21.76 -10.14 -12.85
N TYR A 284 20.76 -10.68 -13.53
CA TYR A 284 19.44 -10.10 -13.59
C TYR A 284 18.37 -11.19 -13.59
N ASP A 285 17.34 -11.02 -12.78
CA ASP A 285 16.16 -11.85 -12.78
C ASP A 285 15.07 -11.17 -13.60
N ASP A 286 14.82 -11.69 -14.81
CA ASP A 286 13.85 -11.12 -15.75
C ASP A 286 12.40 -11.22 -15.23
N VAL A 287 12.10 -12.17 -14.34
CA VAL A 287 10.78 -12.34 -13.74
C VAL A 287 10.60 -11.37 -12.57
N ALA A 288 11.53 -11.37 -11.62
CA ALA A 288 11.48 -10.47 -10.47
C ALA A 288 11.76 -9.00 -10.82
N VAL A 289 12.33 -8.74 -12.01
CA VAL A 289 12.81 -7.41 -12.42
C VAL A 289 13.82 -6.86 -11.40
N ALA A 290 14.79 -7.69 -11.04
CA ALA A 290 15.73 -7.39 -9.97
C ALA A 290 17.16 -7.80 -10.34
N PRO A 291 18.11 -6.86 -10.37
CA PRO A 291 19.54 -7.15 -10.53
C PRO A 291 20.21 -7.51 -9.20
N TRP A 292 21.29 -8.27 -9.29
CA TRP A 292 22.19 -8.50 -8.15
C TRP A 292 23.64 -8.66 -8.58
N LEU A 293 24.55 -8.40 -7.66
CA LEU A 293 25.96 -8.69 -7.80
C LEU A 293 26.29 -10.01 -7.06
N TRP A 294 27.06 -10.83 -7.69
CA TRP A 294 27.59 -12.06 -7.10
C TRP A 294 29.12 -12.08 -7.16
N ASN A 295 29.74 -12.23 -6.00
CA ASN A 295 31.16 -12.48 -5.88
C ASN A 295 31.40 -13.96 -5.49
N ALA A 296 31.80 -14.77 -6.46
CA ALA A 296 31.95 -16.21 -6.26
C ALA A 296 33.13 -16.58 -5.35
N GLU A 297 34.16 -15.74 -5.26
CA GLU A 297 35.33 -15.96 -4.40
C GLU A 297 34.98 -15.73 -2.93
N LYS A 298 34.34 -14.61 -2.63
CA LYS A 298 33.88 -14.23 -1.29
C LYS A 298 32.55 -14.90 -0.92
N LYS A 299 31.82 -15.47 -1.90
CA LYS A 299 30.44 -15.95 -1.75
C LYS A 299 29.51 -14.86 -1.22
N VAL A 300 29.68 -13.66 -1.73
CA VAL A 300 28.86 -12.48 -1.39
C VAL A 300 27.81 -12.27 -2.46
N PHE A 301 26.59 -12.08 -2.00
CA PHE A 301 25.41 -11.69 -2.78
C PHE A 301 25.00 -10.28 -2.35
N LEU A 302 24.81 -9.37 -3.30
CA LEU A 302 24.28 -8.02 -3.05
C LEU A 302 23.11 -7.78 -4.01
N SER A 303 21.89 -7.65 -3.49
CA SER A 303 20.74 -7.19 -4.28
C SER A 303 20.87 -5.69 -4.54
N ILE A 304 20.68 -5.27 -5.78
CA ILE A 304 20.87 -3.87 -6.22
C ILE A 304 19.66 -3.38 -7.02
N GLU A 305 19.68 -2.10 -7.38
CA GLU A 305 18.90 -1.50 -8.47
C GLU A 305 19.85 -0.94 -9.53
N ASP A 306 19.41 -0.89 -10.78
CA ASP A 306 20.13 -0.30 -11.89
C ASP A 306 19.20 0.31 -12.94
N GLU A 307 19.76 0.77 -14.06
CA GLU A 307 18.99 1.41 -15.12
C GLU A 307 17.95 0.47 -15.75
N GLN A 308 18.24 -0.84 -15.83
CA GLN A 308 17.31 -1.82 -16.41
C GLN A 308 16.10 -2.05 -15.52
N SER A 309 16.32 -2.30 -14.22
CA SER A 309 15.23 -2.49 -13.26
C SER A 309 14.43 -1.21 -13.08
N MET A 310 15.10 -0.05 -12.95
CA MET A 310 14.44 1.24 -12.83
C MET A 310 13.55 1.54 -14.03
N ALA A 311 14.04 1.36 -15.25
CA ALA A 311 13.25 1.61 -16.46
C ALA A 311 11.97 0.78 -16.48
N THR A 312 12.05 -0.51 -16.10
CA THR A 312 10.90 -1.43 -16.08
C THR A 312 9.94 -1.09 -14.95
N LYS A 313 10.44 -0.72 -13.76
CA LYS A 313 9.60 -0.30 -12.62
C LYS A 313 8.86 1.01 -12.90
N VAL A 314 9.49 1.96 -13.61
CA VAL A 314 8.79 3.17 -14.10
C VAL A 314 7.70 2.82 -15.10
N ASP A 315 7.96 1.92 -16.05
CA ASP A 315 6.94 1.44 -16.98
C ASP A 315 5.79 0.74 -16.26
N TYR A 316 6.07 -0.01 -15.20
CA TYR A 316 5.05 -0.61 -14.36
C TYR A 316 4.14 0.45 -13.72
N VAL A 317 4.70 1.52 -13.14
CA VAL A 317 3.95 2.64 -12.57
C VAL A 317 3.06 3.28 -13.62
N ILE A 318 3.60 3.59 -14.80
CA ILE A 318 2.86 4.20 -15.91
C ILE A 318 1.71 3.28 -16.39
N ASN A 319 2.02 2.01 -16.63
CA ASN A 319 1.06 1.05 -17.19
C ASN A 319 -0.08 0.71 -16.24
N ASN A 320 0.16 0.78 -14.93
CA ASN A 320 -0.86 0.56 -13.90
C ASN A 320 -1.52 1.86 -13.42
N GLY A 321 -1.17 3.01 -13.98
CA GLY A 321 -1.73 4.30 -13.62
C GLY A 321 -1.50 4.67 -12.15
N LEU A 322 -0.36 4.26 -11.57
CA LEU A 322 -0.01 4.55 -10.19
C LEU A 322 0.36 6.03 -10.00
N GLY A 323 0.41 6.48 -8.75
CA GLY A 323 0.74 7.85 -8.38
C GLY A 323 2.19 8.23 -8.68
N GLY A 324 3.13 7.31 -8.45
CA GLY A 324 4.54 7.58 -8.67
C GLY A 324 5.47 6.62 -7.94
N ILE A 325 6.65 7.13 -7.61
CA ILE A 325 7.74 6.39 -6.96
C ILE A 325 8.22 7.18 -5.73
N MET A 326 8.49 6.47 -4.66
CA MET A 326 9.20 6.95 -3.48
C MET A 326 10.60 6.33 -3.48
N PHE A 327 11.65 7.13 -3.27
CA PHE A 327 13.03 6.65 -3.20
C PHE A 327 13.54 6.65 -1.76
N TRP A 328 14.17 5.58 -1.33
CA TRP A 328 14.97 5.53 -0.13
C TRP A 328 16.39 5.07 -0.47
N GLU A 329 17.40 5.96 -0.44
CA GLU A 329 17.28 7.42 -0.36
C GLU A 329 18.08 8.07 -1.50
N LEU A 330 17.77 9.29 -1.84
CA LEU A 330 18.39 9.98 -2.99
C LEU A 330 19.92 10.04 -2.94
N ALA A 331 20.51 10.03 -1.73
CA ALA A 331 21.96 9.99 -1.56
C ALA A 331 22.62 8.70 -2.06
N GLY A 332 21.85 7.65 -2.34
CA GLY A 332 22.35 6.39 -2.88
C GLY A 332 22.43 6.32 -4.39
N ASP A 333 21.81 7.26 -5.14
CA ASP A 333 21.89 7.33 -6.61
C ASP A 333 23.32 7.67 -7.07
N TYR A 334 23.66 7.42 -8.32
CA TYR A 334 25.03 7.49 -8.79
C TYR A 334 25.23 8.28 -10.07
N ASP A 335 26.43 8.85 -10.19
CA ASP A 335 27.06 9.28 -11.43
C ASP A 335 28.53 8.88 -11.43
N TYR A 336 29.13 8.77 -12.62
CA TYR A 336 30.55 8.49 -12.74
C TYR A 336 31.35 9.80 -12.72
N ASP A 337 32.22 9.96 -11.70
CA ASP A 337 33.16 11.06 -11.60
C ASP A 337 34.43 10.73 -12.40
N SER A 338 34.52 11.24 -13.64
CA SER A 338 35.67 11.00 -14.51
C SER A 338 36.98 11.62 -14.01
N ALA A 339 36.92 12.61 -13.12
CA ALA A 339 38.11 13.24 -12.55
C ALA A 339 38.72 12.35 -11.45
N LYS A 340 37.92 11.61 -10.73
CA LYS A 340 38.36 10.66 -9.72
C LYS A 340 38.49 9.23 -10.25
N GLY A 341 37.79 8.90 -11.33
CA GLY A 341 37.75 7.56 -11.90
C GLY A 341 36.89 6.58 -11.09
N GLU A 342 35.89 7.07 -10.38
CA GLU A 342 35.01 6.29 -9.52
C GLU A 342 33.55 6.76 -9.62
N TYR A 343 32.61 5.91 -9.22
CA TYR A 343 31.21 6.31 -9.02
C TYR A 343 31.03 6.94 -7.65
N PHE A 344 30.20 7.96 -7.59
CA PHE A 344 29.81 8.61 -6.35
C PHE A 344 28.38 9.13 -6.47
N MET A 345 27.89 9.77 -5.41
CA MET A 345 26.54 10.34 -5.33
C MET A 345 26.21 11.15 -6.59
N GLY A 346 25.07 10.84 -7.20
CA GLY A 346 24.62 11.42 -8.45
C GLY A 346 23.11 11.40 -8.64
N SER A 347 22.65 11.30 -9.89
CA SER A 347 21.24 11.37 -10.23
C SER A 347 20.83 10.54 -11.45
N SER A 348 21.65 9.57 -11.86
CA SER A 348 21.40 8.80 -13.09
C SER A 348 20.06 8.08 -13.09
N LEU A 349 19.70 7.37 -12.01
CA LEU A 349 18.44 6.64 -11.93
C LEU A 349 17.25 7.57 -11.73
N THR A 350 17.39 8.61 -10.91
CA THR A 350 16.37 9.62 -10.69
C THR A 350 16.05 10.38 -11.99
N THR A 351 17.07 10.74 -12.76
CA THR A 351 16.92 11.39 -14.07
C THR A 351 16.22 10.48 -15.07
N LEU A 352 16.59 9.19 -15.11
CA LEU A 352 15.93 8.21 -15.98
C LEU A 352 14.44 8.08 -15.64
N ALA A 353 14.09 8.01 -14.36
CA ALA A 353 12.71 7.96 -13.93
C ALA A 353 11.93 9.21 -14.33
N TYR A 354 12.51 10.40 -14.06
CA TYR A 354 11.92 11.69 -14.42
C TYR A 354 11.68 11.81 -15.93
N ASP A 355 12.65 11.45 -16.75
CA ASP A 355 12.54 11.54 -18.20
C ASP A 355 11.46 10.60 -18.75
N LYS A 356 11.37 9.36 -18.23
CA LYS A 356 10.32 8.41 -18.63
C LYS A 356 8.93 8.90 -18.26
N PHE A 357 8.72 9.41 -17.05
CA PHE A 357 7.43 9.97 -16.62
C PHE A 357 7.02 11.15 -17.50
N ASN A 358 7.93 12.09 -17.79
CA ASN A 358 7.64 13.23 -18.64
C ASN A 358 7.31 12.87 -20.10
N GLN A 359 7.88 11.76 -20.60
CA GLN A 359 7.67 11.31 -21.97
C GLN A 359 6.40 10.48 -22.12
N SER A 360 5.89 9.88 -21.05
CA SER A 360 4.77 8.94 -21.09
C SER A 360 3.46 9.58 -21.58
N GLY A 361 3.18 10.81 -21.13
CA GLY A 361 1.91 11.49 -21.40
C GLY A 361 0.69 10.77 -20.81
N VAL A 362 0.88 9.73 -20.00
CA VAL A 362 -0.19 8.93 -19.37
C VAL A 362 -0.53 9.56 -18.02
N ALA A 363 -1.82 9.80 -17.80
CA ALA A 363 -2.32 10.25 -16.50
C ALA A 363 -2.44 9.06 -15.54
N TYR A 364 -2.27 9.30 -14.26
CA TYR A 364 -2.55 8.34 -13.21
C TYR A 364 -4.06 8.04 -13.12
N ASN A 365 -4.41 6.83 -12.64
CA ASN A 365 -5.79 6.38 -12.56
C ASN A 365 -6.41 6.77 -11.20
N THR A 366 -7.45 7.56 -11.23
CA THR A 366 -8.19 8.03 -10.03
C THR A 366 -9.38 7.14 -9.67
N HIS A 367 -9.73 6.14 -10.51
CA HIS A 367 -10.86 5.25 -10.24
C HIS A 367 -10.56 4.29 -9.09
N GLN A 368 -11.46 4.21 -8.12
CA GLN A 368 -11.39 3.24 -7.04
C GLN A 368 -12.08 1.93 -7.45
N GLY A 369 -11.50 0.80 -7.04
CA GLY A 369 -12.04 -0.52 -7.33
C GLY A 369 -11.81 -1.00 -8.76
N ASN A 370 -12.57 -1.99 -9.19
CA ASN A 370 -12.45 -2.64 -10.49
C ASN A 370 -13.05 -1.76 -11.60
N VAL A 371 -12.19 -1.23 -12.48
CA VAL A 371 -12.58 -0.35 -13.59
C VAL A 371 -13.38 -1.08 -14.68
N ASP A 372 -13.22 -2.40 -14.79
CA ASP A 372 -13.90 -3.22 -15.80
C ASP A 372 -15.30 -3.62 -15.38
N PHE A 373 -15.68 -3.37 -14.13
CA PHE A 373 -17.01 -3.67 -13.62
C PHE A 373 -17.95 -2.47 -13.78
N THR A 374 -19.00 -2.64 -14.58
CA THR A 374 -20.02 -1.60 -14.74
C THR A 374 -21.02 -1.64 -13.59
N MET A 375 -20.99 -0.62 -12.75
CA MET A 375 -21.92 -0.48 -11.65
C MET A 375 -23.36 -0.23 -12.13
N PRO A 376 -24.38 -0.78 -11.44
CA PRO A 376 -25.78 -0.46 -11.70
C PRO A 376 -26.04 1.05 -11.56
N SER A 377 -26.90 1.59 -12.43
CA SER A 377 -27.28 3.02 -12.40
C SER A 377 -28.21 3.38 -11.23
N GLU A 378 -28.90 2.40 -10.65
CA GLU A 378 -29.73 2.60 -9.48
C GLU A 378 -28.98 2.19 -8.23
N ALA A 379 -29.03 3.01 -7.19
CA ALA A 379 -28.39 2.75 -5.90
C ALA A 379 -29.42 2.57 -4.77
N VAL A 380 -29.04 1.79 -3.77
CA VAL A 380 -29.81 1.57 -2.55
C VAL A 380 -28.98 1.92 -1.33
N ASP A 381 -29.62 2.48 -0.32
CA ASP A 381 -28.96 2.87 0.91
C ASP A 381 -28.73 1.64 1.81
N VAL A 382 -27.60 0.97 1.59
CA VAL A 382 -27.09 -0.12 2.42
C VAL A 382 -25.69 0.28 2.85
N SER A 383 -25.45 0.29 4.15
CA SER A 383 -24.13 0.55 4.69
C SER A 383 -23.39 -0.75 5.00
N PHE A 384 -22.06 -0.70 4.90
CA PHE A 384 -21.17 -1.83 5.15
C PHE A 384 -20.10 -1.46 6.18
N THR A 385 -19.86 -2.33 7.14
CA THR A 385 -18.78 -2.20 8.11
C THR A 385 -18.08 -3.53 8.32
N VAL A 386 -16.78 -3.47 8.65
CA VAL A 386 -15.99 -4.61 9.10
C VAL A 386 -15.82 -4.51 10.61
N LYS A 387 -16.12 -5.58 11.32
CA LYS A 387 -15.94 -5.66 12.77
C LYS A 387 -15.39 -7.01 13.20
N ASP A 388 -15.06 -7.12 14.47
CA ASP A 388 -14.50 -8.35 15.07
C ASP A 388 -13.25 -8.85 14.32
N PHE A 389 -12.40 -7.91 13.86
CA PHE A 389 -11.16 -8.27 13.19
C PHE A 389 -10.22 -8.93 14.21
N PRO A 390 -9.79 -10.19 14.00
CA PRO A 390 -8.96 -10.89 14.98
C PRO A 390 -7.56 -10.29 15.04
N ILE A 391 -6.92 -10.40 16.20
CA ILE A 391 -5.51 -10.02 16.36
C ILE A 391 -4.65 -10.80 15.37
N GLY A 392 -3.62 -10.14 14.80
CA GLY A 392 -2.81 -10.68 13.72
C GLY A 392 -2.24 -12.07 13.93
N ASP A 393 -1.81 -12.43 15.15
CA ASP A 393 -1.30 -13.78 15.44
C ASP A 393 -2.40 -14.84 15.45
N ASP A 394 -3.63 -14.43 15.76
CA ASP A 394 -4.80 -15.31 15.84
C ASP A 394 -5.63 -15.29 14.55
N ASN A 395 -5.25 -14.48 13.55
CA ASN A 395 -6.00 -14.31 12.31
C ASN A 395 -5.55 -15.25 11.19
N TYR A 396 -5.51 -16.53 11.46
CA TYR A 396 -5.28 -17.56 10.46
C TYR A 396 -6.35 -18.67 10.58
N PRO A 397 -7.36 -18.70 9.67
CA PRO A 397 -7.65 -17.71 8.60
C PRO A 397 -8.03 -16.33 9.16
N ILE A 398 -7.92 -15.29 8.31
CA ILE A 398 -8.44 -13.96 8.62
C ILE A 398 -9.96 -14.05 8.58
N SER A 399 -10.64 -13.75 9.69
CA SER A 399 -12.06 -14.07 9.84
C SER A 399 -12.89 -12.96 10.52
N PRO A 400 -12.95 -11.76 9.92
CA PRO A 400 -13.77 -10.68 10.42
C PRO A 400 -15.26 -10.92 10.16
N THR A 401 -16.09 -10.09 10.76
CA THR A 401 -17.52 -10.02 10.50
C THR A 401 -17.81 -8.88 9.52
N PHE A 402 -18.42 -9.20 8.38
CA PHE A 402 -19.02 -8.24 7.45
C PHE A 402 -20.44 -7.94 7.91
N ALA A 403 -20.73 -6.69 8.22
CA ALA A 403 -22.02 -6.22 8.67
C ALA A 403 -22.64 -5.29 7.63
N PHE A 404 -23.83 -5.62 7.17
CA PHE A 404 -24.61 -4.84 6.21
C PHE A 404 -25.86 -4.32 6.91
N THR A 405 -26.11 -3.01 6.84
CA THR A 405 -27.30 -2.38 7.41
C THR A 405 -28.15 -1.78 6.30
N ASN A 406 -29.41 -2.18 6.23
CA ASN A 406 -30.36 -1.64 5.27
C ASN A 406 -30.97 -0.33 5.80
N ASN A 407 -30.52 0.78 5.25
CA ASN A 407 -31.07 2.11 5.58
C ASN A 407 -32.16 2.57 4.60
N SER A 408 -32.45 1.74 3.58
CA SER A 408 -33.46 2.02 2.56
C SER A 408 -34.87 1.63 3.00
N ASP A 409 -35.87 2.01 2.25
CA ASP A 409 -37.27 1.62 2.41
C ASP A 409 -37.66 0.31 1.67
N ILE A 410 -36.67 -0.37 1.08
CA ILE A 410 -36.86 -1.61 0.32
C ILE A 410 -36.63 -2.82 1.23
N ASP A 411 -37.53 -3.81 1.19
CA ASP A 411 -37.31 -5.13 1.79
C ASP A 411 -36.27 -5.91 0.96
N LEU A 412 -35.08 -6.06 1.53
CA LEU A 412 -33.95 -6.77 0.93
C LEU A 412 -33.75 -8.18 1.51
N SER A 413 -34.73 -8.74 2.22
CA SER A 413 -34.67 -10.09 2.80
C SER A 413 -34.37 -11.12 1.71
N GLY A 414 -33.44 -12.03 1.97
CA GLY A 414 -33.02 -13.07 1.00
C GLY A 414 -32.28 -12.55 -0.24
N ALA A 415 -31.90 -11.28 -0.30
CA ALA A 415 -31.15 -10.71 -1.42
C ALA A 415 -29.75 -11.33 -1.58
N LYS A 416 -29.13 -11.12 -2.74
CA LYS A 416 -27.75 -11.48 -3.03
C LYS A 416 -26.89 -10.22 -3.05
N ILE A 417 -25.89 -10.14 -2.18
CA ILE A 417 -24.89 -9.07 -2.13
C ILE A 417 -23.65 -9.56 -2.86
N SER A 418 -23.14 -8.80 -3.84
CA SER A 418 -21.91 -9.11 -4.54
C SER A 418 -20.91 -7.97 -4.37
N PHE A 419 -19.60 -8.30 -4.37
CA PHE A 419 -18.51 -7.35 -4.16
C PHE A 419 -17.22 -7.85 -4.79
N ASP A 420 -16.31 -6.94 -5.11
CA ASP A 420 -14.99 -7.23 -5.60
C ASP A 420 -13.98 -7.29 -4.46
N VAL A 421 -13.02 -8.20 -4.55
CA VAL A 421 -11.93 -8.40 -3.59
C VAL A 421 -10.62 -8.42 -4.35
N PRO A 422 -9.56 -7.72 -3.90
CA PRO A 422 -8.30 -7.71 -4.61
C PRO A 422 -7.66 -9.10 -4.69
N VAL A 423 -6.98 -9.38 -5.80
CA VAL A 423 -6.28 -10.65 -6.04
C VAL A 423 -5.07 -10.90 -5.12
N SER A 424 -4.73 -9.94 -4.26
CA SER A 424 -3.72 -10.15 -3.19
C SER A 424 -4.10 -11.27 -2.22
N THR A 425 -5.38 -11.65 -2.14
CA THR A 425 -5.83 -12.89 -1.50
C THR A 425 -6.25 -13.93 -2.54
N SER A 426 -6.31 -15.19 -2.13
CA SER A 426 -6.79 -16.27 -2.99
C SER A 426 -8.31 -16.20 -3.24
N ALA A 427 -8.79 -16.89 -4.27
CA ALA A 427 -10.21 -17.03 -4.54
C ALA A 427 -10.95 -17.92 -3.51
N ILE A 428 -10.26 -18.42 -2.49
CA ILE A 428 -10.85 -19.21 -1.41
C ILE A 428 -11.38 -18.30 -0.32
N PHE A 429 -12.62 -17.88 -0.50
CA PHE A 429 -13.36 -17.04 0.41
C PHE A 429 -14.55 -17.83 0.95
N LYS A 430 -14.69 -17.96 2.26
CA LYS A 430 -15.71 -18.82 2.88
C LYS A 430 -16.54 -18.03 3.87
N SER A 431 -17.79 -18.45 4.06
CA SER A 431 -18.64 -17.95 5.14
C SER A 431 -18.52 -18.83 6.39
N ASN A 432 -19.07 -18.33 7.49
CA ASN A 432 -19.02 -18.88 8.83
C ASN A 432 -19.19 -20.41 8.91
N TRP A 433 -18.46 -21.02 9.84
CA TRP A 433 -18.57 -22.44 10.20
C TRP A 433 -19.86 -22.79 10.96
N ASN A 434 -20.54 -21.82 11.55
CA ASN A 434 -21.81 -22.09 12.23
C ASN A 434 -22.88 -22.46 11.20
N ALA A 435 -23.15 -23.75 11.07
CA ALA A 435 -24.07 -24.28 10.07
C ALA A 435 -25.49 -23.67 10.15
N GLN A 436 -25.91 -23.18 11.32
CA GLN A 436 -27.25 -22.59 11.49
C GLN A 436 -27.31 -21.13 10.98
N GLU A 437 -26.18 -20.46 10.90
CA GLU A 437 -26.08 -19.06 10.47
C GLU A 437 -25.30 -18.88 9.18
N LYS A 438 -24.76 -19.96 8.64
CA LYS A 438 -23.97 -19.94 7.41
C LYS A 438 -24.80 -19.45 6.23
N LEU A 439 -24.37 -18.33 5.65
CA LEU A 439 -24.95 -17.78 4.43
C LEU A 439 -24.31 -18.40 3.19
N GLY A 440 -25.05 -18.49 2.12
CA GLY A 440 -24.55 -18.95 0.83
C GLY A 440 -23.48 -17.99 0.32
N MET A 441 -22.30 -18.52 0.01
CA MET A 441 -21.19 -17.76 -0.53
C MET A 441 -20.69 -18.40 -1.81
N ALA A 442 -20.47 -17.59 -2.86
CA ALA A 442 -20.01 -18.06 -4.15
C ALA A 442 -18.97 -17.14 -4.76
N VAL A 443 -18.09 -17.72 -5.57
CA VAL A 443 -17.19 -17.01 -6.48
C VAL A 443 -17.95 -16.74 -7.78
N GLU A 444 -18.21 -15.50 -8.12
CA GLU A 444 -18.86 -15.11 -9.37
C GLU A 444 -17.85 -14.93 -10.51
N ALA A 445 -16.69 -14.35 -10.18
CA ALA A 445 -15.55 -14.28 -11.09
C ALA A 445 -14.26 -14.52 -10.31
N ASN A 446 -13.47 -15.50 -10.75
CA ASN A 446 -12.15 -15.76 -10.20
C ASN A 446 -11.13 -14.90 -10.96
N GLY A 447 -10.46 -13.98 -10.24
CA GLY A 447 -9.39 -13.15 -10.78
C GLY A 447 -8.07 -13.92 -10.94
N SER A 448 -7.90 -15.05 -10.23
CA SER A 448 -6.76 -15.95 -10.39
C SER A 448 -7.14 -17.22 -11.16
N ASN A 449 -6.21 -17.75 -11.93
CA ASN A 449 -6.47 -18.87 -12.83
C ASN A 449 -5.81 -20.19 -12.40
N ALA A 450 -4.69 -20.13 -11.66
CA ALA A 450 -3.92 -21.28 -11.25
C ALA A 450 -3.04 -20.97 -10.03
N ALA A 451 -2.52 -22.01 -9.37
CA ALA A 451 -1.49 -21.88 -8.35
C ALA A 451 -0.26 -21.12 -8.88
N GLY A 452 0.23 -20.14 -8.12
CA GLY A 452 1.32 -19.27 -8.55
C GLY A 452 0.91 -18.23 -9.59
N ASP A 453 -0.31 -17.82 -9.59
CA ASP A 453 -0.91 -16.91 -10.59
C ASP A 453 -0.27 -15.52 -10.63
N ASN A 454 0.46 -15.13 -9.58
CA ASN A 454 1.20 -13.87 -9.54
C ASN A 454 2.68 -14.00 -10.00
N ILE A 455 3.10 -15.14 -10.53
CA ILE A 455 4.45 -15.29 -11.09
C ILE A 455 4.59 -14.38 -12.32
N GLY A 456 5.50 -13.39 -12.23
CA GLY A 456 5.68 -12.39 -13.28
C GLY A 456 4.62 -11.28 -13.28
N GLY A 457 3.77 -11.22 -12.26
CA GLY A 457 2.72 -10.21 -12.05
C GLY A 457 1.31 -10.76 -12.18
N PHE A 458 0.37 -10.15 -11.47
CA PHE A 458 -1.05 -10.48 -11.60
C PHE A 458 -1.60 -10.02 -12.94
N GLU A 459 -2.36 -10.88 -13.63
CA GLU A 459 -3.06 -10.53 -14.86
C GLU A 459 -4.35 -9.73 -14.59
N ASN A 460 -4.99 -9.97 -13.44
CA ASN A 460 -6.23 -9.30 -13.03
C ASN A 460 -6.01 -8.54 -11.71
N GLU A 461 -6.95 -7.65 -11.39
CA GLU A 461 -6.91 -6.88 -10.15
C GLU A 461 -7.85 -7.43 -9.07
N PHE A 462 -8.97 -8.06 -9.46
CA PHE A 462 -10.04 -8.42 -8.53
C PHE A 462 -10.65 -9.79 -8.82
N HIS A 463 -11.07 -10.45 -7.73
CA HIS A 463 -12.10 -11.49 -7.74
C HIS A 463 -13.45 -10.84 -7.50
N ARG A 464 -14.54 -11.49 -7.92
CA ARG A 464 -15.90 -11.11 -7.54
C ARG A 464 -16.57 -12.22 -6.75
N PHE A 465 -17.07 -11.89 -5.58
CA PHE A 465 -17.77 -12.81 -4.68
C PHE A 465 -19.21 -12.36 -4.45
N SER A 466 -20.05 -13.31 -4.02
CA SER A 466 -21.37 -12.99 -3.54
C SER A 466 -21.71 -13.68 -2.23
N ILE A 467 -22.54 -13.03 -1.43
CA ILE A 467 -23.20 -13.58 -0.24
C ILE A 467 -24.69 -13.52 -0.49
N THR A 468 -25.34 -14.69 -0.49
CA THR A 468 -26.80 -14.78 -0.55
C THR A 468 -27.34 -14.74 0.86
N LEU A 469 -28.26 -13.83 1.14
CA LEU A 469 -28.89 -13.68 2.47
C LEU A 469 -29.94 -14.79 2.70
N VAL A 470 -29.49 -16.01 2.50
CA VAL A 470 -30.26 -17.24 2.70
C VAL A 470 -29.39 -18.21 3.47
N ASN A 471 -29.93 -18.76 4.54
CA ASN A 471 -29.23 -19.77 5.33
C ASN A 471 -29.04 -21.05 4.49
N GLU A 472 -27.81 -21.49 4.32
CA GLU A 472 -27.49 -22.70 3.53
C GLU A 472 -28.15 -23.97 4.08
N TRP A 473 -28.37 -24.04 5.37
CA TRP A 473 -28.85 -25.25 6.05
C TRP A 473 -30.38 -25.30 6.19
N GLY A 474 -31.12 -24.69 5.43
CA GLY A 474 -32.59 -24.77 5.48
C GLY A 474 -33.26 -23.91 4.44
N GLY A 475 -32.51 -23.18 3.66
CA GLY A 475 -33.05 -22.29 2.64
C GLY A 475 -33.90 -21.16 3.21
N ILE A 476 -33.64 -20.78 4.48
CA ILE A 476 -34.42 -19.73 5.17
C ILE A 476 -33.82 -18.38 4.81
N GLU A 477 -34.63 -17.50 4.23
CA GLU A 477 -34.25 -16.12 3.97
C GLU A 477 -33.95 -15.38 5.29
N LYS A 478 -32.85 -14.67 5.34
CA LYS A 478 -32.55 -13.72 6.41
C LYS A 478 -33.39 -12.46 6.19
N SER A 479 -34.03 -11.99 7.24
CA SER A 479 -34.70 -10.69 7.26
C SER A 479 -33.68 -9.57 7.05
N PHE A 480 -34.02 -8.65 6.16
CA PHE A 480 -33.19 -7.47 5.86
C PHE A 480 -34.07 -6.28 5.51
N ASN A 481 -35.00 -5.96 6.39
CA ASN A 481 -35.90 -4.82 6.32
C ASN A 481 -35.17 -3.52 6.70
N THR A 482 -35.83 -2.38 6.49
CA THR A 482 -35.35 -1.06 6.89
C THR A 482 -34.87 -1.04 8.35
N GLY A 483 -33.64 -0.60 8.58
CA GLY A 483 -33.01 -0.51 9.90
C GLY A 483 -32.41 -1.83 10.41
N GLU A 484 -32.59 -2.95 9.71
CA GLU A 484 -31.99 -4.22 10.10
C GLU A 484 -30.56 -4.36 9.63
N THR A 485 -29.75 -5.08 10.42
CA THR A 485 -28.37 -5.44 10.09
C THR A 485 -28.26 -6.95 9.92
N VAL A 486 -27.64 -7.36 8.82
CA VAL A 486 -27.25 -8.76 8.58
C VAL A 486 -25.73 -8.87 8.70
N GLU A 487 -25.30 -9.87 9.44
CA GLU A 487 -23.89 -10.13 9.69
C GLU A 487 -23.47 -11.44 9.05
N ALA A 488 -22.30 -11.42 8.41
CA ALA A 488 -21.67 -12.60 7.85
C ALA A 488 -20.20 -12.65 8.30
N GLN A 489 -19.85 -13.64 9.12
CA GLN A 489 -18.43 -13.91 9.33
C GLN A 489 -17.87 -14.48 8.03
N VAL A 490 -16.83 -13.85 7.52
CA VAL A 490 -16.11 -14.29 6.33
C VAL A 490 -14.74 -14.84 6.72
N MET A 491 -14.16 -15.68 5.86
CA MET A 491 -12.82 -16.23 6.08
C MET A 491 -12.04 -16.19 4.79
N TYR A 492 -10.84 -15.63 4.85
CA TYR A 492 -9.86 -15.59 3.76
C TYR A 492 -8.46 -15.75 4.35
N TYR A 493 -7.45 -15.97 3.51
CA TYR A 493 -6.15 -16.44 4.01
C TYR A 493 -5.02 -15.45 3.87
N MET A 494 -5.11 -14.52 2.93
CA MET A 494 -4.13 -13.44 2.76
C MET A 494 -4.83 -12.09 2.93
N PRO A 495 -4.14 -11.09 3.49
CA PRO A 495 -4.78 -9.82 3.82
C PRO A 495 -5.29 -9.06 2.60
N ILE A 496 -6.35 -8.29 2.83
CA ILE A 496 -6.94 -7.35 1.88
C ILE A 496 -7.19 -6.01 2.60
N THR A 497 -7.16 -4.91 1.87
CA THR A 497 -7.55 -3.60 2.43
C THR A 497 -9.06 -3.43 2.51
N GLY A 498 -9.81 -4.22 1.78
CA GLY A 498 -11.26 -4.26 1.84
C GLY A 498 -11.87 -4.63 0.50
N PRO A 499 -13.16 -5.00 0.51
CA PRO A 499 -13.96 -5.18 -0.69
C PRO A 499 -14.44 -3.85 -1.27
N THR A 500 -14.75 -3.84 -2.57
CA THR A 500 -15.29 -2.69 -3.31
C THR A 500 -16.41 -3.10 -4.25
N ASN A 501 -16.98 -2.17 -4.99
CA ASN A 501 -18.00 -2.40 -6.03
C ASN A 501 -19.19 -3.24 -5.52
N PHE A 502 -19.73 -2.85 -4.37
CA PHE A 502 -20.87 -3.54 -3.78
C PHE A 502 -22.12 -3.37 -4.59
N THR A 503 -22.78 -4.50 -4.87
CA THR A 503 -24.11 -4.54 -5.47
C THR A 503 -25.02 -5.45 -4.67
N ILE A 504 -26.34 -5.20 -4.74
CA ILE A 504 -27.35 -6.08 -4.16
C ILE A 504 -28.45 -6.38 -5.18
N GLU A 505 -28.75 -7.65 -5.35
CA GLU A 505 -29.80 -8.13 -6.24
C GLU A 505 -31.00 -8.61 -5.43
N LYS A 506 -32.18 -8.06 -5.74
CA LYS A 506 -33.47 -8.51 -5.18
C LYS A 506 -34.52 -8.54 -6.30
N ASN A 507 -35.21 -9.67 -6.42
CA ASN A 507 -36.30 -9.89 -7.38
C ASN A 507 -35.90 -9.59 -8.85
N GLY A 508 -34.65 -9.94 -9.23
CA GLY A 508 -34.12 -9.73 -10.57
C GLY A 508 -33.74 -8.28 -10.88
N LYS A 509 -33.72 -7.41 -9.91
CA LYS A 509 -33.21 -6.05 -10.03
C LYS A 509 -31.95 -5.89 -9.19
N THR A 510 -30.91 -5.30 -9.77
CA THR A 510 -29.63 -5.08 -9.13
C THR A 510 -29.43 -3.60 -8.87
N TYR A 511 -28.95 -3.28 -7.69
CA TYR A 511 -28.65 -1.94 -7.21
C TYR A 511 -27.17 -1.85 -6.81
N ALA A 512 -26.55 -0.71 -7.03
CA ALA A 512 -25.30 -0.35 -6.38
C ALA A 512 -25.56 0.02 -4.90
N PHE A 513 -24.56 -0.11 -4.04
CA PHE A 513 -24.63 0.57 -2.74
C PHE A 513 -24.52 2.06 -2.96
N LYS A 514 -25.32 2.84 -2.24
CA LYS A 514 -25.28 4.31 -2.30
C LYS A 514 -23.93 4.86 -1.84
N TYR A 515 -23.26 4.13 -0.96
CA TYR A 515 -21.98 4.48 -0.39
C TYR A 515 -21.00 3.31 -0.51
N GLU A 516 -19.78 3.62 -0.89
CA GLU A 516 -18.70 2.64 -1.00
C GLU A 516 -17.98 2.43 0.33
N TYR A 517 -17.35 1.26 0.46
CA TYR A 517 -16.40 0.98 1.51
C TYR A 517 -15.04 1.66 1.19
N PRO A 518 -14.22 2.09 2.17
CA PRO A 518 -14.39 1.91 3.61
C PRO A 518 -15.32 2.95 4.26
N MET A 519 -16.26 2.45 5.05
CA MET A 519 -17.13 3.31 5.87
C MET A 519 -16.44 3.73 7.16
N LEU A 520 -16.80 4.92 7.66
CA LEU A 520 -16.41 5.35 8.99
C LEU A 520 -17.01 4.41 10.05
N PRO A 521 -16.31 4.13 11.16
CA PRO A 521 -16.80 3.24 12.21
C PRO A 521 -18.09 3.70 12.90
N ASP A 522 -18.45 4.98 12.76
CA ASP A 522 -19.70 5.57 13.25
C ASP A 522 -20.89 5.36 12.29
N GLY A 523 -20.70 4.62 11.21
CA GLY A 523 -21.71 4.40 10.18
C GLY A 523 -21.86 5.53 9.17
N THR A 524 -21.03 6.56 9.26
CA THR A 524 -20.94 7.54 8.18
C THR A 524 -20.14 6.94 7.04
N ALA A 525 -20.73 6.89 5.84
CA ALA A 525 -20.09 6.40 4.65
C ALA A 525 -18.95 7.35 4.23
N GLY A 526 -17.77 6.79 3.96
CA GLY A 526 -16.91 7.40 2.98
C GLY A 526 -17.62 7.26 1.64
N SER A 527 -17.95 8.35 0.95
CA SER A 527 -18.48 8.23 -0.40
C SER A 527 -17.33 7.77 -1.29
N GLY A 528 -17.38 6.53 -1.76
CA GLY A 528 -16.58 6.11 -2.89
C GLY A 528 -17.04 6.90 -4.11
N ASP A 529 -16.09 7.28 -4.92
CA ASP A 529 -16.39 7.78 -6.26
C ASP A 529 -17.09 6.63 -7.03
N THR A 530 -18.43 6.63 -6.99
CA THR A 530 -19.20 5.89 -7.98
C THR A 530 -19.05 6.67 -9.27
N GLY A 531 -18.02 6.37 -10.05
CA GLY A 531 -17.91 6.82 -11.42
C GLY A 531 -19.09 6.32 -12.25
N GLY A 532 -20.23 6.84 -11.95
CA GLY A 532 -21.51 6.67 -12.58
C GLY A 532 -22.28 7.93 -12.33
N ASP A 533 -22.18 8.87 -13.25
CA ASP A 533 -23.06 10.00 -13.39
C ASP A 533 -24.53 9.55 -13.22
N THR A 534 -25.06 9.69 -12.01
CA THR A 534 -26.50 9.68 -11.78
C THR A 534 -26.88 10.98 -11.10
N GLY A 535 -26.63 12.06 -11.82
CA GLY A 535 -27.25 13.34 -11.56
C GLY A 535 -28.77 13.23 -11.65
N GLY A 536 -29.38 12.92 -10.55
CA GLY A 536 -30.81 13.12 -10.34
C GLY A 536 -31.13 14.48 -9.76
N GLY A 537 -30.52 15.54 -10.28
CA GLY A 537 -30.93 16.91 -10.05
C GLY A 537 -31.37 17.50 -11.38
N THR A 538 -32.61 17.90 -11.52
CA THR A 538 -33.10 18.66 -12.68
C THR A 538 -32.36 19.99 -12.73
N GLY A 539 -31.19 19.99 -13.39
CA GLY A 539 -30.50 21.20 -13.79
C GLY A 539 -31.32 21.89 -14.88
N GLY A 540 -31.44 23.21 -14.81
CA GLY A 540 -32.16 24.00 -15.80
C GLY A 540 -31.56 23.78 -17.20
N GLU A 541 -32.40 23.76 -18.22
CA GLU A 541 -31.97 23.73 -19.62
C GLU A 541 -31.29 25.07 -20.00
N GLY A 542 -30.02 25.01 -20.40
CA GLY A 542 -29.29 26.20 -20.85
C GLY A 542 -27.77 26.01 -20.93
N SER A 543 -27.06 26.99 -21.41
CA SER A 543 -25.59 27.02 -21.37
C SER A 543 -25.11 28.30 -20.64
N CYS A 544 -24.06 28.15 -19.84
CA CYS A 544 -23.39 29.21 -19.13
C CYS A 544 -21.97 29.38 -19.66
N ASN A 545 -21.68 30.51 -20.28
CA ASN A 545 -20.35 30.76 -20.87
C ASN A 545 -19.83 29.65 -21.81
N GLY A 546 -20.76 28.96 -22.50
CA GLY A 546 -20.41 27.85 -23.42
C GLY A 546 -20.31 26.49 -22.76
N VAL A 547 -20.57 26.39 -21.46
CA VAL A 547 -20.64 25.11 -20.73
C VAL A 547 -22.11 24.71 -20.58
N ASP A 548 -22.43 23.46 -20.86
CA ASP A 548 -23.76 22.90 -20.66
C ASP A 548 -24.10 22.91 -19.16
N VAL A 549 -25.19 23.59 -18.78
CA VAL A 549 -25.63 23.70 -17.38
C VAL A 549 -25.92 22.33 -16.76
N ALA A 550 -26.38 21.37 -17.57
CA ALA A 550 -26.64 20.01 -17.09
C ALA A 550 -25.35 19.27 -16.66
N SER A 551 -24.18 19.74 -17.11
CA SER A 551 -22.87 19.18 -16.73
C SER A 551 -22.28 19.80 -15.46
N ILE A 552 -22.91 20.84 -14.90
CA ILE A 552 -22.37 21.57 -13.74
C ILE A 552 -22.90 20.94 -12.45
N PRO A 553 -22.02 20.55 -11.51
CA PRO A 553 -22.43 19.99 -10.24
C PRO A 553 -23.37 20.91 -9.46
N VAL A 554 -24.42 20.34 -8.88
CA VAL A 554 -25.39 21.07 -8.07
C VAL A 554 -25.00 20.96 -6.60
N TYR A 555 -24.83 22.09 -5.90
CA TYR A 555 -24.57 22.08 -4.46
C TYR A 555 -25.66 21.28 -3.71
N PRO A 556 -25.29 20.38 -2.75
CA PRO A 556 -23.96 20.18 -2.15
C PRO A 556 -23.05 19.12 -2.82
N ASN A 557 -23.30 18.74 -4.06
CA ASN A 557 -22.44 17.80 -4.78
C ASN A 557 -21.23 18.55 -5.34
N TRP A 558 -20.15 18.56 -4.60
CA TRP A 558 -18.93 19.28 -4.94
C TRP A 558 -18.26 18.76 -6.21
N PRO A 559 -17.67 19.62 -7.07
CA PRO A 559 -16.96 19.19 -8.27
C PRO A 559 -15.65 18.46 -8.00
N GLN A 560 -15.06 18.71 -6.83
CA GLN A 560 -13.87 18.02 -6.37
C GLN A 560 -14.21 17.14 -5.18
N THR A 561 -13.47 16.07 -5.05
CA THR A 561 -13.61 15.16 -3.92
C THR A 561 -12.51 15.42 -2.90
N ASP A 562 -12.79 15.13 -1.64
CA ASP A 562 -11.74 14.96 -0.66
C ASP A 562 -10.92 13.71 -1.01
N TRP A 563 -9.86 13.52 -0.26
CA TRP A 563 -8.97 12.37 -0.39
C TRP A 563 -9.65 11.01 -0.07
N ALA A 564 -10.88 11.01 0.43
CA ALA A 564 -11.72 9.83 0.61
C ALA A 564 -12.70 9.62 -0.58
N GLY A 565 -12.60 10.48 -1.62
CA GLY A 565 -13.51 10.44 -2.75
C GLY A 565 -14.87 11.12 -2.49
N ASN A 566 -15.05 11.79 -1.33
CA ASN A 566 -16.30 12.49 -1.06
C ASN A 566 -16.33 13.86 -1.78
N PRO A 567 -17.43 14.23 -2.46
CA PRO A 567 -17.62 15.59 -2.90
C PRO A 567 -17.49 16.53 -1.70
N SER A 568 -16.45 17.34 -1.66
CA SER A 568 -16.08 18.09 -0.45
C SER A 568 -15.73 19.53 -0.71
N HIS A 569 -15.28 19.87 -1.91
CA HIS A 569 -14.77 21.20 -2.21
C HIS A 569 -14.80 21.51 -3.71
N ALA A 570 -14.51 22.77 -4.03
CA ALA A 570 -14.19 23.22 -5.37
C ALA A 570 -12.79 23.85 -5.39
N VAL A 571 -12.12 23.82 -6.53
CA VAL A 571 -10.84 24.50 -6.77
C VAL A 571 -11.02 25.63 -7.78
N GLY A 572 -10.04 26.54 -7.89
CA GLY A 572 -10.13 27.68 -8.78
C GLY A 572 -10.46 27.29 -10.22
N GLY A 573 -11.56 27.86 -10.73
CA GLY A 573 -12.12 27.56 -12.06
C GLY A 573 -13.26 26.54 -12.07
N ASP A 574 -13.52 25.83 -10.97
CA ASP A 574 -14.66 24.93 -10.87
C ASP A 574 -15.98 25.69 -10.85
N LEU A 575 -16.97 25.14 -11.56
CA LEU A 575 -18.31 25.66 -11.58
C LEU A 575 -19.24 24.85 -10.67
N MET A 576 -20.12 25.56 -9.94
CA MET A 576 -21.18 24.95 -9.13
C MET A 576 -22.51 25.67 -9.34
N TYR A 577 -23.58 24.88 -9.49
CA TYR A 577 -24.93 25.39 -9.52
C TYR A 577 -25.55 25.43 -8.13
N HIS A 578 -26.04 26.59 -7.72
CA HIS A 578 -26.74 26.79 -6.45
C HIS A 578 -27.76 27.94 -6.55
N ASN A 579 -29.00 27.66 -6.16
CA ASN A 579 -30.10 28.69 -6.10
C ASN A 579 -30.28 29.47 -7.40
N ASN A 580 -30.35 28.82 -8.55
CA ASN A 580 -30.48 29.39 -9.88
C ASN A 580 -29.30 30.26 -10.34
N VAL A 581 -28.15 30.11 -9.70
CA VAL A 581 -26.92 30.83 -10.05
C VAL A 581 -25.80 29.82 -10.22
N ILE A 582 -24.97 30.00 -11.24
CA ILE A 582 -23.74 29.28 -11.42
C ILE A 582 -22.61 30.14 -10.86
N TYR A 583 -21.88 29.56 -9.93
CA TYR A 583 -20.73 30.16 -9.29
C TYR A 583 -19.46 29.51 -9.80
N GLU A 584 -18.40 30.28 -9.93
CA GLU A 584 -17.05 29.84 -10.22
C GLU A 584 -16.19 30.03 -8.97
N ALA A 585 -15.54 28.97 -8.52
CA ALA A 585 -14.59 29.03 -7.41
C ALA A 585 -13.33 29.81 -7.83
N LYS A 586 -12.88 30.74 -7.00
CA LYS A 586 -11.64 31.51 -7.24
C LYS A 586 -10.38 30.75 -6.86
N TRP A 587 -10.51 29.88 -5.87
CA TRP A 587 -9.47 29.05 -5.29
C TRP A 587 -10.15 27.85 -4.63
N TRP A 588 -9.40 27.06 -3.89
CA TRP A 588 -9.96 25.96 -3.10
C TRP A 588 -10.99 26.48 -2.09
N THR A 589 -12.18 25.93 -2.06
CA THR A 589 -13.24 26.29 -1.11
C THR A 589 -14.19 25.13 -0.85
N SER A 590 -14.63 25.02 0.41
CA SER A 590 -15.73 24.16 0.86
C SER A 590 -16.92 24.99 1.40
N THR A 591 -16.92 26.30 1.17
CA THR A 591 -18.02 27.17 1.59
C THR A 591 -19.18 27.11 0.60
N GLU A 592 -20.42 27.17 1.09
CA GLU A 592 -21.62 27.20 0.26
C GLU A 592 -21.51 28.29 -0.82
N PRO A 593 -21.76 27.94 -2.10
CA PRO A 593 -21.66 28.89 -3.21
C PRO A 593 -22.51 30.16 -2.99
N GLY A 594 -21.86 31.30 -3.12
CA GLY A 594 -22.50 32.60 -2.93
C GLY A 594 -22.52 33.14 -1.49
N THR A 595 -22.03 32.39 -0.50
CA THR A 595 -22.00 32.83 0.90
C THR A 595 -20.67 33.46 1.33
N SER A 596 -19.62 33.29 0.54
CA SER A 596 -18.27 33.81 0.83
C SER A 596 -17.64 34.51 -0.37
N ALA A 597 -16.51 35.16 -0.13
CA ALA A 597 -15.71 35.82 -1.17
C ALA A 597 -14.96 34.82 -2.08
N ASP A 598 -15.02 33.52 -1.77
CA ASP A 598 -14.37 32.43 -2.53
C ASP A 598 -15.02 32.21 -3.89
N TRP A 599 -16.24 32.68 -4.06
CA TRP A 599 -17.04 32.47 -5.23
C TRP A 599 -17.20 33.74 -6.06
N THR A 600 -17.23 33.56 -7.37
CA THR A 600 -17.65 34.57 -8.34
C THR A 600 -18.91 34.10 -9.05
N VAL A 601 -19.91 34.95 -9.22
CA VAL A 601 -21.07 34.60 -10.07
C VAL A 601 -20.59 34.48 -11.51
N SER A 602 -20.77 33.32 -12.09
CA SER A 602 -20.45 33.05 -13.50
C SER A 602 -21.65 33.38 -14.39
N CYS A 603 -22.84 32.89 -14.03
CA CYS A 603 -24.09 33.31 -14.67
C CYS A 603 -25.30 33.04 -13.76
N THR A 604 -26.41 33.71 -14.04
CA THR A 604 -27.73 33.49 -13.42
C THR A 604 -28.67 32.88 -14.46
N LEU A 605 -29.36 31.80 -14.12
CA LEU A 605 -30.28 31.07 -15.00
C LEU A 605 -31.72 31.55 -14.84
#